data_fb7e31fe6078104019950fa6ab5dc56a
#
_entry.id   fb7e31fe6078104019950fa6ab5dc56a
#
_cell.length_a   1.000
_cell.length_b   1.000
_cell.length_c   1.000
_cell.angle_alpha   90.00
_cell.angle_beta   90.00
_cell.angle_gamma   90.00
#
_symmetry.space_group_name_H-M   'P 1'
#
loop_
_entity.id
_entity.type
_entity.pdbx_description
1 polymer ?
#
loop_
_entity_poly.entity_id
_entity_poly.type
_entity_poly.pdbx_seq_one_letter_code
_entity_poly.pdbx_strand_id
1 'polypeptide(L)'
;MNLLLSGLLVTALLSGCTANTAVENTETAVPMETEITEIINAVEENENEKEKGGTPPEKPDGNGPGGAPGGKPGGSSSADLAYSAAAEITSSANESRKSYSSSTADESALIVSTDEDVTLSNITVSKTGDSDGGDNCNFYGLNAAVLVKDGANVTIEGATIESSADGANGVFSYGGNGGQNGAEGDGTTVTIKDSKITTTGDGSGGIMTTGGGVTYAYDLEVETSGRSSAAIRTDRGGGTVVVDGGSYTSNGLGSPAIYSTADITVSNATLVSNLSEGVCIEGKNSITLIDCDLTANNTKTNGNATFLDTIMIYQSMSGDADSGTSEFTMEGGSLTSKSGHVFHVTNTNAVINLEDVTITNKDDDNILLSVCDDGWSGASNIATLNAEEQELSGAILVGEGSTLTLNLSDNSSFEGYIGGTIINESGKIVSDSVGTVNVTLDSSSTWTLTGDSYVTSFNGNASQVISNGYTLYVNGTALSGTK
;
A
#
# COMPACT_ATOMS: atom_id res chain seq x y z
N MET A 1 -34.69 -48.94 -4.38
CA MET A 1 -36.16 -49.02 -4.24
C MET A 1 -36.64 -47.59 -4.23
N ASN A 2 -37.06 -47.16 -5.42
CA ASN A 2 -38.20 -46.28 -5.77
C ASN A 2 -38.29 -44.91 -5.10
N LEU A 3 -38.11 -43.84 -5.89
CA LEU A 3 -39.07 -43.11 -6.78
C LEU A 3 -39.99 -42.16 -5.95
N LEU A 4 -40.18 -40.90 -6.25
CA LEU A 4 -40.72 -40.06 -7.36
C LEU A 4 -40.63 -38.59 -6.91
N LEU A 5 -40.15 -37.62 -7.62
CA LEU A 5 -40.73 -36.80 -8.69
C LEU A 5 -42.13 -36.26 -8.42
N SER A 6 -42.25 -34.91 -8.28
CA SER A 6 -43.28 -34.16 -9.02
C SER A 6 -43.04 -32.64 -8.90
N GLY A 7 -42.91 -32.01 -10.04
CA GLY A 7 -43.02 -30.57 -10.24
C GLY A 7 -44.48 -30.16 -10.40
N LEU A 8 -44.77 -28.87 -10.22
CA LEU A 8 -45.96 -28.25 -10.75
C LEU A 8 -45.68 -26.81 -11.19
N LEU A 9 -45.92 -26.62 -12.45
CA LEU A 9 -46.01 -25.37 -13.21
C LEU A 9 -47.46 -24.90 -13.10
N VAL A 10 -47.74 -23.63 -12.83
CA VAL A 10 -49.03 -23.02 -13.16
C VAL A 10 -48.86 -21.61 -13.70
N THR A 11 -49.48 -21.43 -14.85
CA THR A 11 -49.53 -20.33 -15.77
C THR A 11 -50.45 -19.18 -15.34
N ALA A 12 -50.24 -18.05 -16.02
CA ALA A 12 -50.92 -16.76 -16.03
C ALA A 12 -52.44 -16.81 -16.25
N LEU A 13 -53.10 -15.75 -15.77
CA LEU A 13 -54.35 -15.23 -16.44
C LEU A 13 -54.45 -13.70 -16.28
N LEU A 14 -54.61 -13.05 -17.43
CA LEU A 14 -54.97 -11.66 -17.68
C LEU A 14 -56.47 -11.40 -17.48
N SER A 15 -56.81 -10.18 -17.07
CA SER A 15 -57.91 -9.28 -17.55
C SER A 15 -58.28 -8.32 -16.42
N GLY A 16 -58.58 -7.04 -16.57
CA GLY A 16 -58.91 -6.18 -17.69
C GLY A 16 -59.50 -4.88 -17.15
N CYS A 17 -59.19 -3.78 -17.80
CA CYS A 17 -59.84 -2.47 -17.92
C CYS A 17 -60.63 -1.84 -16.77
N THR A 18 -60.30 -0.58 -16.37
CA THR A 18 -61.03 0.62 -16.82
C THR A 18 -60.27 1.91 -16.50
N ALA A 19 -60.42 2.87 -17.37
CA ALA A 19 -59.79 4.19 -17.43
C ALA A 19 -60.32 5.15 -16.35
N ASN A 20 -59.45 6.11 -15.89
CA ASN A 20 -59.77 7.53 -16.10
C ASN A 20 -58.64 8.49 -15.62
N THR A 21 -58.39 9.43 -16.51
CA THR A 21 -57.96 10.84 -16.38
C THR A 21 -56.50 11.14 -15.98
N ALA A 22 -55.89 11.77 -16.97
CA ALA A 22 -54.59 12.41 -17.02
C ALA A 22 -54.41 13.55 -16.01
N VAL A 23 -53.22 13.65 -15.45
CA VAL A 23 -52.53 14.92 -15.22
C VAL A 23 -51.11 14.74 -15.76
N GLU A 24 -50.81 15.47 -16.83
CA GLU A 24 -49.43 15.61 -17.38
C GLU A 24 -48.55 16.33 -16.37
N ASN A 25 -47.52 15.67 -15.87
CA ASN A 25 -46.32 16.33 -15.43
C ASN A 25 -45.19 15.82 -16.32
N THR A 26 -44.82 16.65 -17.28
CA THR A 26 -43.61 16.47 -18.09
C THR A 26 -42.40 16.84 -17.24
N GLU A 27 -41.83 15.89 -16.53
CA GLU A 27 -40.41 15.96 -16.14
C GLU A 27 -39.59 15.45 -17.34
N THR A 28 -38.93 16.39 -17.99
CA THR A 28 -37.88 16.11 -18.98
C THR A 28 -36.73 15.47 -18.27
N ALA A 29 -36.49 14.20 -18.50
CA ALA A 29 -35.27 13.51 -18.10
C ALA A 29 -34.08 14.16 -18.83
N VAL A 30 -33.17 14.79 -18.08
CA VAL A 30 -31.88 15.27 -18.57
C VAL A 30 -31.01 14.04 -18.80
N PRO A 31 -30.31 13.90 -19.92
CA PRO A 31 -29.40 12.78 -20.16
C PRO A 31 -28.27 12.76 -19.15
N MET A 32 -27.92 11.58 -18.66
CA MET A 32 -26.88 11.32 -17.63
C MET A 32 -25.49 11.88 -18.00
N GLU A 33 -25.21 12.13 -19.26
CA GLU A 33 -23.98 12.77 -19.73
C GLU A 33 -23.85 14.26 -19.33
N THR A 34 -24.94 14.95 -19.03
CA THR A 34 -24.93 16.36 -18.65
C THR A 34 -24.55 16.54 -17.17
N GLU A 35 -24.94 15.61 -16.31
CA GLU A 35 -24.59 15.65 -14.88
C GLU A 35 -23.09 15.37 -14.64
N ILE A 36 -22.49 14.47 -15.44
CA ILE A 36 -21.06 14.16 -15.33
C ILE A 36 -20.22 15.38 -15.77
N THR A 37 -20.67 16.12 -16.80
CA THR A 37 -19.96 17.30 -17.29
C THR A 37 -20.04 18.48 -16.29
N GLU A 38 -21.13 18.63 -15.56
CA GLU A 38 -21.26 19.66 -14.52
C GLU A 38 -20.41 19.36 -13.30
N ILE A 39 -20.24 18.08 -12.92
CA ILE A 39 -19.37 17.68 -11.80
C ILE A 39 -17.91 17.90 -12.16
N ILE A 40 -17.48 17.59 -13.38
CA ILE A 40 -16.10 17.83 -13.85
C ILE A 40 -15.79 19.33 -13.89
N ASN A 41 -16.71 20.14 -14.40
CA ASN A 41 -16.50 21.60 -14.45
C ASN A 41 -16.50 22.24 -13.06
N ALA A 42 -17.23 21.73 -12.09
CA ALA A 42 -17.22 22.22 -10.71
C ALA A 42 -15.90 21.90 -9.98
N VAL A 43 -15.24 20.78 -10.33
CA VAL A 43 -13.92 20.42 -9.80
C VAL A 43 -12.83 21.30 -10.41
N GLU A 44 -12.90 21.58 -11.73
CA GLU A 44 -11.94 22.44 -12.41
C GLU A 44 -12.07 23.93 -12.01
N GLU A 45 -13.28 24.42 -11.72
CA GLU A 45 -13.48 25.80 -11.22
C GLU A 45 -12.95 26.01 -9.80
N ASN A 46 -12.98 24.99 -8.94
CA ASN A 46 -12.43 25.06 -7.59
C ASN A 46 -10.89 25.07 -7.56
N GLU A 47 -10.24 24.43 -8.53
CA GLU A 47 -8.78 24.51 -8.67
C GLU A 47 -8.30 25.87 -9.20
N ASN A 48 -9.09 26.56 -10.04
CA ASN A 48 -8.73 27.85 -10.62
C ASN A 48 -8.93 29.08 -9.69
N GLU A 49 -9.74 28.97 -8.64
CA GLU A 49 -9.91 30.10 -7.68
C GLU A 49 -8.80 30.15 -6.63
N LYS A 50 -8.01 29.09 -6.42
CA LYS A 50 -6.85 29.10 -5.52
C LYS A 50 -5.59 29.75 -6.08
N GLU A 51 -5.55 30.11 -7.37
CA GLU A 51 -4.36 30.71 -8.01
C GLU A 51 -4.32 32.26 -8.06
N LYS A 52 -5.25 32.98 -7.43
CA LYS A 52 -5.23 34.45 -7.45
C LYS A 52 -5.02 35.09 -6.07
N GLY A 53 -3.73 35.24 -5.72
CA GLY A 53 -3.30 36.27 -4.76
C GLY A 53 -2.85 35.77 -3.41
N GLY A 54 -1.67 35.20 -3.34
CA GLY A 54 -0.90 34.94 -2.12
C GLY A 54 0.52 34.62 -2.48
N THR A 55 1.46 34.94 -1.64
CA THR A 55 2.84 34.45 -1.64
C THR A 55 2.82 32.95 -1.97
N PRO A 56 3.76 32.40 -2.78
CA PRO A 56 3.75 30.98 -3.09
C PRO A 56 3.57 30.18 -1.80
N PRO A 57 2.62 29.23 -1.75
CA PRO A 57 2.52 28.36 -0.58
C PRO A 57 3.84 27.65 -0.40
N GLU A 58 4.34 27.60 0.82
CA GLU A 58 5.40 26.69 1.21
C GLU A 58 5.04 25.30 0.71
N LYS A 59 6.06 24.59 0.19
CA LYS A 59 5.90 23.24 -0.34
C LYS A 59 5.07 22.40 0.65
N PRO A 60 4.09 21.63 0.19
CA PRO A 60 3.42 20.67 1.08
C PRO A 60 4.49 19.76 1.69
N ASP A 61 4.51 19.67 2.99
CA ASP A 61 5.40 18.80 3.73
C ASP A 61 5.13 17.36 3.32
N GLY A 62 6.17 16.75 2.75
CA GLY A 62 6.03 15.46 2.13
C GLY A 62 6.06 14.35 3.16
N ASN A 63 4.93 13.70 3.38
CA ASN A 63 4.82 12.40 4.00
C ASN A 63 3.86 11.53 3.19
N GLY A 64 4.42 10.81 2.30
CA GLY A 64 3.80 9.78 1.48
C GLY A 64 4.90 9.07 0.75
N PRO A 65 4.65 8.01 -0.02
CA PRO A 65 5.67 7.48 -0.91
C PRO A 65 6.20 8.63 -1.76
N GLY A 66 7.36 9.16 -1.39
CA GLY A 66 7.96 10.32 -2.02
C GLY A 66 8.07 11.58 -1.17
N GLY A 67 8.21 11.48 0.15
CA GLY A 67 8.54 12.60 1.03
C GLY A 67 9.73 13.39 0.50
N ALA A 68 9.55 14.71 0.23
CA ALA A 68 10.58 15.54 -0.35
C ALA A 68 11.72 15.78 0.64
N PRO A 69 12.99 15.70 0.20
CA PRO A 69 14.13 16.06 1.03
C PRO A 69 14.20 17.59 1.14
N GLY A 70 14.16 18.12 2.32
CA GLY A 70 14.37 19.53 2.53
C GLY A 70 14.24 20.04 3.96
N GLY A 71 13.73 19.25 4.86
CA GLY A 71 13.86 19.49 6.29
C GLY A 71 15.24 19.04 6.77
N LYS A 72 15.97 19.89 7.47
CA LYS A 72 17.12 19.41 8.27
C LYS A 72 16.60 18.29 9.18
N PRO A 73 17.40 17.23 9.46
CA PRO A 73 17.09 16.28 10.51
C PRO A 73 17.14 17.05 11.83
N GLY A 74 16.00 17.38 12.33
CA GLY A 74 15.76 18.19 13.52
C GLY A 74 14.31 18.00 13.92
N GLY A 75 13.81 16.75 13.86
CA GLY A 75 12.58 16.39 14.56
C GLY A 75 12.87 16.59 16.06
N SER A 76 11.95 17.26 16.77
CA SER A 76 11.94 17.27 18.21
C SER A 76 12.08 15.83 18.69
N SER A 77 12.97 15.59 19.66
CA SER A 77 12.94 14.29 20.32
C SER A 77 11.56 14.13 20.96
N SER A 78 11.01 12.91 20.98
CA SER A 78 9.71 12.63 21.63
C SER A 78 9.57 13.20 23.05
N ALA A 79 10.69 13.43 23.72
CA ALA A 79 10.79 14.02 25.05
C ALA A 79 10.27 15.49 25.14
N ASP A 80 10.20 16.20 24.01
CA ASP A 80 9.76 17.60 23.92
C ASP A 80 8.30 17.76 23.48
N LEU A 81 7.58 16.65 23.19
CA LEU A 81 6.18 16.69 22.76
C LEU A 81 5.24 16.72 23.97
N ALA A 82 4.41 17.74 24.03
CA ALA A 82 3.32 17.82 24.98
C ALA A 82 2.08 17.15 24.38
N TYR A 83 1.72 16.00 24.88
CA TYR A 83 0.47 15.33 24.50
C TYR A 83 -0.72 15.91 25.25
N SER A 84 -1.86 15.98 24.58
CA SER A 84 -3.16 16.35 25.15
C SER A 84 -4.22 15.32 24.74
N ALA A 85 -5.13 15.01 25.63
CA ALA A 85 -6.21 14.08 25.38
C ALA A 85 -7.52 14.53 26.05
N ALA A 86 -8.65 14.27 25.38
CA ALA A 86 -9.97 14.43 25.98
C ALA A 86 -10.24 13.40 27.10
N ALA A 87 -9.64 12.23 26.97
CA ALA A 87 -9.64 11.19 28.00
C ALA A 87 -8.26 10.52 28.06
N GLU A 88 -7.82 10.18 29.28
CA GLU A 88 -6.55 9.51 29.53
C GLU A 88 -6.73 8.32 30.49
N ILE A 89 -6.10 7.20 30.16
CA ILE A 89 -6.02 6.00 31.00
C ILE A 89 -4.56 5.84 31.43
N THR A 90 -4.30 5.98 32.72
CA THR A 90 -2.94 5.99 33.31
C THR A 90 -2.71 4.85 34.31
N SER A 91 -3.58 3.87 34.32
CA SER A 91 -3.48 2.65 35.14
C SER A 91 -4.30 1.54 34.53
N SER A 92 -4.16 0.33 35.00
CA SER A 92 -4.97 -0.82 34.54
C SER A 92 -6.46 -0.48 34.51
N ALA A 93 -7.09 -0.82 33.41
CA ALA A 93 -8.52 -0.58 33.23
C ALA A 93 -9.19 -1.68 32.41
N ASN A 94 -10.47 -1.88 32.70
CA ASN A 94 -11.35 -2.72 31.88
C ASN A 94 -12.63 -1.93 31.61
N GLU A 95 -12.71 -1.35 30.41
CA GLU A 95 -13.78 -0.46 30.04
C GLU A 95 -14.63 -1.03 28.90
N SER A 96 -15.94 -0.89 29.02
CA SER A 96 -16.86 -1.40 28.00
C SER A 96 -17.95 -0.39 27.69
N ARG A 97 -18.28 -0.28 26.37
CA ARG A 97 -19.36 0.58 25.84
C ARG A 97 -19.19 2.04 26.21
N LYS A 98 -17.96 2.50 26.34
CA LYS A 98 -17.64 3.91 26.52
C LYS A 98 -17.47 4.62 25.18
N SER A 99 -17.75 5.92 25.20
CA SER A 99 -17.51 6.80 24.06
C SER A 99 -16.46 7.83 24.45
N TYR A 100 -15.49 8.03 23.55
CA TYR A 100 -14.43 9.02 23.65
C TYR A 100 -14.51 9.93 22.45
N SER A 101 -14.35 11.24 22.65
CA SER A 101 -14.37 12.17 21.52
C SER A 101 -13.52 13.41 21.78
N SER A 102 -12.87 13.90 20.74
CA SER A 102 -12.22 15.21 20.73
C SER A 102 -12.52 15.96 19.44
N SER A 103 -12.84 17.25 19.59
CA SER A 103 -12.92 18.21 18.49
C SER A 103 -11.86 19.32 18.63
N THR A 104 -10.93 19.16 19.54
CA THR A 104 -9.84 20.10 19.80
C THR A 104 -8.65 19.73 18.92
N ALA A 105 -8.01 20.73 18.33
CA ALA A 105 -6.78 20.55 17.57
C ALA A 105 -5.66 20.03 18.49
N ASP A 106 -4.81 19.15 17.97
CA ASP A 106 -3.66 18.55 18.67
C ASP A 106 -4.02 17.79 19.96
N GLU A 107 -5.29 17.39 20.13
CA GLU A 107 -5.80 16.64 21.26
C GLU A 107 -6.32 15.26 20.83
N SER A 108 -5.74 14.19 21.29
CA SER A 108 -6.25 12.82 21.07
C SER A 108 -7.62 12.63 21.74
N ALA A 109 -8.49 11.81 21.14
CA ALA A 109 -9.75 11.47 21.80
C ALA A 109 -9.52 10.57 23.00
N LEU A 110 -8.54 9.65 22.91
CA LEU A 110 -8.12 8.77 23.99
C LEU A 110 -6.59 8.59 23.95
N ILE A 111 -5.93 8.78 25.08
CA ILE A 111 -4.56 8.31 25.32
C ILE A 111 -4.56 7.21 26.37
N VAL A 112 -3.84 6.11 26.09
CA VAL A 112 -3.48 5.10 27.06
C VAL A 112 -1.98 5.19 27.30
N SER A 113 -1.58 5.61 28.50
CA SER A 113 -0.21 5.88 28.90
C SER A 113 0.04 5.25 30.27
N THR A 114 0.47 4.01 30.28
CA THR A 114 0.68 3.17 31.48
C THR A 114 1.59 2.00 31.10
N ASP A 115 2.19 1.35 32.07
CA ASP A 115 2.89 0.07 31.91
C ASP A 115 2.02 -1.15 32.33
N GLU A 116 0.72 -0.93 32.48
CA GLU A 116 -0.24 -1.94 32.93
C GLU A 116 -1.17 -2.37 31.78
N ASP A 117 -1.88 -3.49 32.00
CA ASP A 117 -2.85 -4.02 31.03
C ASP A 117 -4.14 -3.19 31.01
N VAL A 118 -4.61 -2.86 29.79
CA VAL A 118 -5.87 -2.17 29.55
C VAL A 118 -6.73 -2.96 28.56
N THR A 119 -8.01 -3.14 28.89
CA THR A 119 -8.99 -3.76 28.00
C THR A 119 -10.12 -2.78 27.67
N LEU A 120 -10.37 -2.58 26.37
CA LEU A 120 -11.39 -1.68 25.84
C LEU A 120 -12.35 -2.48 24.94
N SER A 121 -13.60 -2.69 25.39
CA SER A 121 -14.56 -3.49 24.65
C SER A 121 -15.76 -2.68 24.17
N ASN A 122 -16.09 -2.80 22.87
CA ASN A 122 -17.24 -2.14 22.25
C ASN A 122 -17.24 -0.62 22.49
N ILE A 123 -16.07 0.00 22.43
CA ILE A 123 -15.93 1.45 22.56
C ILE A 123 -16.27 2.15 21.24
N THR A 124 -16.63 3.42 21.33
CA THR A 124 -16.79 4.31 20.20
C THR A 124 -15.83 5.49 20.36
N VAL A 125 -15.04 5.77 19.33
CA VAL A 125 -14.09 6.90 19.31
C VAL A 125 -14.41 7.83 18.16
N SER A 126 -14.45 9.14 18.40
CA SER A 126 -14.68 10.14 17.36
C SER A 126 -13.67 11.28 17.47
N LYS A 127 -12.97 11.58 16.38
CA LYS A 127 -11.97 12.66 16.33
C LYS A 127 -12.24 13.58 15.15
N THR A 128 -12.36 14.91 15.43
CA THR A 128 -12.68 15.90 14.39
C THR A 128 -11.83 17.18 14.45
N GLY A 129 -10.99 17.36 15.46
CA GLY A 129 -10.07 18.51 15.53
C GLY A 129 -8.78 18.22 14.78
N ASP A 130 -8.43 19.05 13.81
CA ASP A 130 -7.26 18.89 12.96
C ASP A 130 -5.95 19.16 13.72
N SER A 131 -4.85 18.71 13.15
CA SER A 131 -3.51 19.07 13.60
C SER A 131 -2.68 19.57 12.42
N ASP A 132 -1.90 20.60 12.65
CA ASP A 132 -0.84 21.08 11.77
C ASP A 132 0.54 20.57 12.20
N GLY A 133 0.58 19.62 13.15
CA GLY A 133 1.79 19.03 13.70
C GLY A 133 2.63 18.20 12.73
N GLY A 134 2.16 17.99 11.50
CA GLY A 134 2.92 17.36 10.41
C GLY A 134 3.52 16.01 10.81
N ASP A 135 4.84 15.91 10.77
CA ASP A 135 5.58 14.70 11.12
C ASP A 135 5.33 14.21 12.55
N ASN A 136 5.00 15.09 13.51
CA ASN A 136 4.71 14.69 14.89
C ASN A 136 3.46 13.81 14.98
N CYS A 137 2.49 14.00 14.06
CA CYS A 137 1.29 13.18 14.00
C CYS A 137 1.63 11.75 13.54
N ASN A 138 2.57 11.62 12.58
CA ASN A 138 2.91 10.35 11.97
C ASN A 138 4.05 9.62 12.71
N PHE A 139 4.96 10.35 13.35
CA PHE A 139 6.09 9.71 14.05
C PHE A 139 5.78 9.38 15.50
N TYR A 140 4.97 10.21 16.16
CA TYR A 140 4.77 10.15 17.61
C TYR A 140 3.30 10.05 18.03
N GLY A 141 2.36 10.06 17.08
CA GLY A 141 0.93 9.90 17.37
C GLY A 141 0.25 11.13 17.94
N LEU A 142 0.82 12.34 17.74
CA LEU A 142 0.12 13.57 18.09
C LEU A 142 -1.24 13.60 17.38
N ASN A 143 -2.30 14.01 18.08
CA ASN A 143 -3.66 14.10 17.54
C ASN A 143 -4.36 12.77 17.17
N ALA A 144 -3.75 11.59 17.40
CA ALA A 144 -4.39 10.31 17.05
C ALA A 144 -5.76 10.15 17.71
N ALA A 145 -6.69 9.46 17.06
CA ALA A 145 -7.97 9.15 17.67
C ALA A 145 -7.77 8.29 18.93
N VAL A 146 -6.95 7.25 18.85
CA VAL A 146 -6.46 6.47 20.00
C VAL A 146 -4.95 6.40 19.95
N LEU A 147 -4.26 6.92 20.95
CA LEU A 147 -2.82 6.79 21.13
C LEU A 147 -2.51 5.84 22.29
N VAL A 148 -1.67 4.86 22.07
CA VAL A 148 -1.14 3.93 23.07
C VAL A 148 0.37 4.11 23.16
N LYS A 149 0.89 4.30 24.38
CA LYS A 149 2.31 4.61 24.61
C LYS A 149 2.75 4.23 26.03
N ASP A 150 4.04 4.43 26.33
CA ASP A 150 4.66 4.27 27.65
C ASP A 150 4.59 2.82 28.20
N GLY A 151 4.79 1.83 27.32
CA GLY A 151 4.83 0.42 27.71
C GLY A 151 3.46 -0.23 27.87
N ALA A 152 2.35 0.45 27.52
CA ALA A 152 0.99 -0.06 27.69
C ALA A 152 0.76 -1.34 26.86
N ASN A 153 0.11 -2.33 27.48
CA ASN A 153 -0.43 -3.51 26.83
C ASN A 153 -1.96 -3.38 26.71
N VAL A 154 -2.44 -3.03 25.50
CA VAL A 154 -3.84 -2.67 25.28
C VAL A 154 -4.53 -3.68 24.38
N THR A 155 -5.66 -4.21 24.84
CA THR A 155 -6.59 -5.00 24.03
C THR A 155 -7.83 -4.19 23.71
N ILE A 156 -8.11 -4.01 22.38
CA ILE A 156 -9.31 -3.34 21.87
C ILE A 156 -10.15 -4.38 21.13
N GLU A 157 -11.42 -4.50 21.45
CA GLU A 157 -12.33 -5.46 20.82
C GLU A 157 -13.70 -4.86 20.52
N GLY A 158 -14.19 -5.05 19.29
CA GLY A 158 -15.51 -4.59 18.86
C GLY A 158 -15.64 -3.06 18.83
N ALA A 159 -14.54 -2.33 18.60
CA ALA A 159 -14.54 -0.88 18.59
C ALA A 159 -15.06 -0.31 17.26
N THR A 160 -15.65 0.89 17.35
CA THR A 160 -15.89 1.76 16.17
C THR A 160 -15.08 3.05 16.37
N ILE A 161 -14.13 3.28 15.49
CA ILE A 161 -13.19 4.41 15.57
C ILE A 161 -13.30 5.23 14.28
N GLU A 162 -13.70 6.50 14.42
CA GLU A 162 -13.91 7.41 13.29
C GLU A 162 -13.07 8.67 13.49
N SER A 163 -12.33 9.07 12.45
CA SER A 163 -11.62 10.34 12.41
C SER A 163 -11.87 11.05 11.08
N SER A 164 -12.29 12.29 11.16
CA SER A 164 -12.35 13.20 10.01
C SER A 164 -11.30 14.31 10.06
N ALA A 165 -10.41 14.24 11.04
CA ALA A 165 -9.40 15.25 11.28
C ALA A 165 -8.10 14.98 10.53
N ASP A 166 -7.44 16.03 10.06
CA ASP A 166 -6.08 15.93 9.51
C ASP A 166 -5.09 15.57 10.63
N GLY A 167 -4.08 14.74 10.31
CA GLY A 167 -3.07 14.26 11.23
C GLY A 167 -3.60 13.36 12.35
N ALA A 168 -4.79 12.76 12.18
CA ALA A 168 -5.45 11.97 13.21
C ALA A 168 -5.57 10.49 12.82
N ASN A 169 -4.49 9.75 13.00
CA ASN A 169 -4.48 8.29 12.77
C ASN A 169 -5.53 7.59 13.67
N GLY A 170 -6.13 6.51 13.18
CA GLY A 170 -7.19 5.78 13.88
C GLY A 170 -6.71 5.18 15.20
N VAL A 171 -5.79 4.20 15.13
CA VAL A 171 -5.13 3.61 16.31
C VAL A 171 -3.62 3.70 16.12
N PHE A 172 -2.96 4.27 17.12
CA PHE A 172 -1.52 4.52 17.08
C PHE A 172 -0.81 3.80 18.23
N SER A 173 0.13 2.92 17.91
CA SER A 173 1.04 2.26 18.85
C SER A 173 2.42 2.91 18.78
N TYR A 174 2.80 3.66 19.82
CA TYR A 174 4.09 4.36 19.88
C TYR A 174 4.99 3.75 20.94
N GLY A 175 6.06 3.09 20.52
CA GLY A 175 7.00 2.37 21.42
C GLY A 175 8.12 3.22 22.01
N GLY A 176 7.99 4.54 22.03
CA GLY A 176 8.91 5.43 22.77
C GLY A 176 10.22 5.74 22.05
N ASN A 177 10.60 5.02 20.98
CA ASN A 177 11.84 5.26 20.25
C ASN A 177 11.67 6.37 19.20
N GLY A 178 12.17 7.53 19.48
CA GLY A 178 11.89 8.74 18.71
C GLY A 178 12.66 8.92 17.40
N GLY A 179 13.37 7.93 16.87
CA GLY A 179 14.05 8.22 15.62
C GLY A 179 15.14 7.27 15.11
N GLN A 180 15.25 6.06 15.63
CA GLN A 180 16.21 5.06 15.14
C GLN A 180 15.47 3.77 14.79
N ASN A 181 15.49 3.40 13.52
CA ASN A 181 14.99 2.11 13.09
C ASN A 181 15.75 0.96 13.74
N GLY A 182 15.03 -0.12 14.10
CA GLY A 182 15.59 -1.30 14.70
C GLY A 182 16.03 -1.15 16.17
N ALA A 183 15.79 -0.02 16.82
CA ALA A 183 15.92 0.08 18.26
C ALA A 183 14.73 -0.57 18.97
N GLU A 184 14.98 -1.17 20.13
CA GLU A 184 13.91 -1.78 20.94
C GLU A 184 12.94 -0.70 21.41
N GLY A 185 11.63 -1.01 21.32
CA GLY A 185 10.58 -0.18 21.91
C GLY A 185 10.52 -0.35 23.42
N ASP A 186 9.64 0.42 24.04
CA ASP A 186 9.39 0.41 25.51
C ASP A 186 8.44 -0.71 25.97
N GLY A 187 8.00 -1.58 25.06
CA GLY A 187 7.05 -2.64 25.33
C GLY A 187 5.60 -2.32 24.96
N THR A 188 5.32 -1.11 24.46
CA THR A 188 3.99 -0.72 24.01
C THR A 188 3.44 -1.71 22.99
N THR A 189 2.29 -2.31 23.31
CA THR A 189 1.63 -3.33 22.48
C THR A 189 0.14 -3.06 22.38
N VAL A 190 -0.38 -3.09 21.16
CA VAL A 190 -1.82 -3.02 20.84
C VAL A 190 -2.27 -4.33 20.24
N THR A 191 -3.28 -4.95 20.82
CA THR A 191 -4.05 -6.04 20.21
C THR A 191 -5.44 -5.52 19.89
N ILE A 192 -5.79 -5.44 18.61
CA ILE A 192 -7.11 -4.95 18.18
C ILE A 192 -7.84 -6.01 17.35
N LYS A 193 -9.12 -6.24 17.62
CA LYS A 193 -9.93 -7.31 17.00
C LYS A 193 -11.34 -6.85 16.69
N ASP A 194 -11.93 -7.48 15.66
CA ASP A 194 -13.36 -7.34 15.33
C ASP A 194 -13.83 -5.88 15.33
N SER A 195 -12.98 -4.97 14.87
CA SER A 195 -13.17 -3.53 15.00
C SER A 195 -13.22 -2.82 13.65
N LYS A 196 -13.92 -1.70 13.62
CA LYS A 196 -14.02 -0.84 12.44
C LYS A 196 -13.27 0.47 12.68
N ILE A 197 -12.42 0.85 11.70
CA ILE A 197 -11.66 2.10 11.70
C ILE A 197 -11.96 2.84 10.39
N THR A 198 -12.39 4.08 10.48
CA THR A 198 -12.61 4.95 9.30
C THR A 198 -11.90 6.28 9.54
N THR A 199 -10.99 6.65 8.61
CA THR A 199 -10.32 7.95 8.64
C THR A 199 -10.49 8.68 7.32
N THR A 200 -10.73 9.98 7.34
CA THR A 200 -10.96 10.78 6.12
C THR A 200 -10.06 12.01 6.01
N GLY A 201 -9.33 12.38 7.07
CA GLY A 201 -8.38 13.49 7.04
C GLY A 201 -7.06 13.13 6.37
N ASP A 202 -6.34 14.14 5.89
CA ASP A 202 -5.00 13.98 5.34
C ASP A 202 -4.00 13.60 6.45
N GLY A 203 -3.02 12.74 6.14
CA GLY A 203 -2.06 12.24 7.12
C GLY A 203 -2.68 11.37 8.23
N SER A 204 -3.82 10.74 7.97
CA SER A 204 -4.65 10.02 8.96
C SER A 204 -4.81 8.56 8.58
N GLY A 205 -3.78 7.75 8.82
CA GLY A 205 -3.80 6.30 8.56
C GLY A 205 -4.78 5.54 9.45
N GLY A 206 -5.02 4.28 9.11
CA GLY A 206 -5.90 3.39 9.86
C GLY A 206 -5.25 2.89 11.15
N ILE A 207 -4.43 1.84 11.07
CA ILE A 207 -3.55 1.40 12.16
C ILE A 207 -2.13 1.89 11.89
N MET A 208 -1.52 2.45 12.92
CA MET A 208 -0.20 3.08 12.85
C MET A 208 0.70 2.56 13.95
N THR A 209 1.94 2.20 13.61
CA THR A 209 2.93 1.68 14.57
C THR A 209 4.27 2.33 14.32
N THR A 210 4.85 2.94 15.35
CA THR A 210 6.16 3.60 15.27
C THR A 210 6.96 3.45 16.55
N GLY A 211 8.21 3.86 16.50
CA GLY A 211 9.05 3.96 17.69
C GLY A 211 9.32 2.62 18.37
N GLY A 212 9.28 1.50 17.65
CA GLY A 212 9.45 0.16 18.20
C GLY A 212 8.20 -0.40 18.87
N GLY A 213 7.02 0.20 18.65
CA GLY A 213 5.74 -0.34 19.12
C GLY A 213 5.37 -1.66 18.42
N VAL A 214 4.37 -2.34 18.95
CA VAL A 214 3.87 -3.60 18.39
C VAL A 214 2.36 -3.52 18.21
N THR A 215 1.85 -3.95 17.05
CA THR A 215 0.42 -4.05 16.78
C THR A 215 0.06 -5.44 16.27
N TYR A 216 -0.89 -6.08 16.93
CA TYR A 216 -1.57 -7.29 16.48
C TYR A 216 -3.01 -6.93 16.10
N ALA A 217 -3.39 -7.15 14.83
CA ALA A 217 -4.70 -6.81 14.29
C ALA A 217 -5.41 -8.06 13.77
N TYR A 218 -6.65 -8.30 14.19
CA TYR A 218 -7.43 -9.46 13.81
C TYR A 218 -8.80 -9.05 13.30
N ASP A 219 -9.16 -9.48 12.08
CA ASP A 219 -10.49 -9.29 11.50
C ASP A 219 -10.99 -7.82 11.54
N LEU A 220 -10.15 -6.87 11.15
CA LEU A 220 -10.52 -5.46 11.11
C LEU A 220 -11.20 -5.08 9.79
N GLU A 221 -12.10 -4.09 9.85
CA GLU A 221 -12.56 -3.31 8.71
C GLU A 221 -11.93 -1.92 8.79
N VAL A 222 -10.95 -1.64 7.92
CA VAL A 222 -10.23 -0.37 7.89
C VAL A 222 -10.47 0.33 6.56
N GLU A 223 -10.92 1.58 6.61
CA GLU A 223 -11.08 2.44 5.43
C GLU A 223 -10.45 3.81 5.68
N THR A 224 -9.53 4.22 4.80
CA THR A 224 -8.89 5.53 4.83
C THR A 224 -9.16 6.27 3.52
N SER A 225 -9.34 7.61 3.57
CA SER A 225 -9.66 8.40 2.37
C SER A 225 -8.79 9.63 2.18
N GLY A 226 -8.07 10.06 3.21
CA GLY A 226 -7.17 11.22 3.14
C GLY A 226 -5.91 10.95 2.32
N ARG A 227 -5.26 12.02 1.89
CA ARG A 227 -3.92 11.95 1.30
C ARG A 227 -2.91 11.47 2.35
N SER A 228 -1.90 10.68 1.94
CA SER A 228 -0.86 10.14 2.81
C SER A 228 -1.42 9.39 4.03
N SER A 229 -2.48 8.61 3.81
CA SER A 229 -3.29 7.95 4.84
C SER A 229 -3.41 6.45 4.54
N ALA A 230 -2.29 5.72 4.62
CA ALA A 230 -2.28 4.28 4.39
C ALA A 230 -3.15 3.54 5.42
N ALA A 231 -3.80 2.42 5.00
CA ALA A 231 -4.66 1.66 5.90
C ALA A 231 -3.86 0.93 6.99
N ILE A 232 -2.70 0.37 6.64
CA ILE A 232 -1.69 -0.18 7.55
C ILE A 232 -0.41 0.63 7.35
N ARG A 233 0.10 1.21 8.42
CA ARG A 233 1.25 2.10 8.29
C ARG A 233 2.25 1.93 9.44
N THR A 234 3.51 2.00 9.09
CA THR A 234 4.62 2.26 10.02
C THR A 234 5.37 3.51 9.56
N ASP A 235 6.11 4.13 10.46
CA ASP A 235 6.93 5.29 10.14
C ASP A 235 8.19 5.27 11.03
N ARG A 236 8.88 6.39 11.17
CA ARG A 236 10.15 6.54 11.87
C ARG A 236 10.21 5.79 13.20
N GLY A 237 11.33 5.14 13.46
CA GLY A 237 11.55 4.34 14.67
C GLY A 237 11.14 2.88 14.52
N GLY A 238 10.53 2.50 13.41
CA GLY A 238 10.15 1.12 13.14
C GLY A 238 9.10 0.57 14.10
N GLY A 239 8.98 -0.75 14.13
CA GLY A 239 8.04 -1.49 14.97
C GLY A 239 7.71 -2.84 14.36
N THR A 240 6.66 -3.47 14.86
CA THR A 240 6.17 -4.74 14.32
C THR A 240 4.66 -4.66 14.15
N VAL A 241 4.17 -5.04 13.00
CA VAL A 241 2.72 -5.15 12.72
C VAL A 241 2.42 -6.56 12.21
N VAL A 242 1.51 -7.22 12.89
CA VAL A 242 1.00 -8.54 12.50
C VAL A 242 -0.51 -8.45 12.32
N VAL A 243 -0.97 -8.78 11.12
CA VAL A 243 -2.39 -8.75 10.75
C VAL A 243 -2.83 -10.15 10.35
N ASP A 244 -3.99 -10.58 10.84
CA ASP A 244 -4.63 -11.81 10.41
C ASP A 244 -6.13 -11.57 10.18
N GLY A 245 -6.56 -11.75 8.95
CA GLY A 245 -7.94 -11.49 8.52
C GLY A 245 -8.27 -10.00 8.30
N GLY A 246 -9.51 -9.77 7.88
CA GLY A 246 -10.07 -8.44 7.71
C GLY A 246 -9.92 -7.83 6.32
N SER A 247 -10.33 -6.56 6.22
CA SER A 247 -10.29 -5.76 4.98
C SER A 247 -9.69 -4.38 5.25
N TYR A 248 -8.75 -3.99 4.39
CA TYR A 248 -7.98 -2.75 4.51
C TYR A 248 -8.03 -2.01 3.20
N THR A 249 -8.75 -0.90 3.17
CA THR A 249 -8.97 -0.10 1.95
C THR A 249 -8.43 1.31 2.14
N SER A 250 -7.61 1.75 1.19
CA SER A 250 -7.17 3.15 1.07
C SER A 250 -7.70 3.77 -0.23
N ASN A 251 -8.17 5.04 -0.13
CA ASN A 251 -8.78 5.77 -1.23
C ASN A 251 -8.02 7.06 -1.58
N GLY A 252 -7.01 7.42 -0.81
CA GLY A 252 -6.29 8.69 -0.95
C GLY A 252 -5.09 8.64 -1.88
N LEU A 253 -4.67 9.79 -2.39
CA LEU A 253 -3.42 9.92 -3.13
C LEU A 253 -2.22 9.73 -2.19
N GLY A 254 -1.21 8.97 -2.61
CA GLY A 254 -0.06 8.63 -1.79
C GLY A 254 -0.44 7.86 -0.53
N SER A 255 -1.50 7.05 -0.63
CA SER A 255 -2.07 6.27 0.45
C SER A 255 -2.12 4.80 0.04
N PRO A 256 -1.00 4.08 0.08
CA PRO A 256 -0.99 2.66 -0.21
C PRO A 256 -1.87 1.89 0.80
N ALA A 257 -2.26 0.67 0.46
CA ALA A 257 -2.91 -0.19 1.46
C ALA A 257 -1.94 -0.48 2.62
N ILE A 258 -0.64 -0.69 2.31
CA ILE A 258 0.43 -0.89 3.30
C ILE A 258 1.62 0.02 2.99
N TYR A 259 2.05 0.81 3.98
CA TYR A 259 3.30 1.56 3.94
C TYR A 259 4.23 1.11 5.05
N SER A 260 5.42 0.62 4.70
CA SER A 260 6.35 0.04 5.65
C SER A 260 7.69 0.78 5.73
N THR A 261 8.05 1.16 6.95
CA THR A 261 9.40 1.46 7.43
C THR A 261 9.78 0.52 8.58
N ALA A 262 9.19 -0.68 8.63
CA ALA A 262 9.35 -1.68 9.69
C ALA A 262 9.10 -3.09 9.15
N ASP A 263 8.88 -4.05 10.03
CA ASP A 263 8.48 -5.41 9.67
C ASP A 263 6.97 -5.58 9.79
N ILE A 264 6.30 -5.87 8.66
CA ILE A 264 4.86 -6.07 8.58
C ILE A 264 4.56 -7.45 8.01
N THR A 265 3.75 -8.23 8.73
CA THR A 265 3.21 -9.50 8.24
C THR A 265 1.69 -9.40 8.19
N VAL A 266 1.10 -9.75 7.05
CA VAL A 266 -0.35 -9.78 6.85
C VAL A 266 -0.76 -11.13 6.32
N SER A 267 -1.76 -11.76 6.94
CA SER A 267 -2.29 -13.05 6.53
C SER A 267 -3.81 -12.99 6.34
N ASN A 268 -4.34 -13.77 5.39
CA ASN A 268 -5.78 -13.98 5.19
C ASN A 268 -6.61 -12.68 4.99
N ALA A 269 -6.02 -11.63 4.44
CA ALA A 269 -6.64 -10.31 4.37
C ALA A 269 -6.93 -9.85 2.94
N THR A 270 -7.93 -8.97 2.81
CA THR A 270 -8.20 -8.23 1.57
C THR A 270 -7.60 -6.83 1.67
N LEU A 271 -6.71 -6.49 0.76
CA LEU A 271 -5.96 -5.25 0.71
C LEU A 271 -6.31 -4.49 -0.58
N VAL A 272 -6.80 -3.27 -0.45
CA VAL A 272 -7.23 -2.48 -1.61
C VAL A 272 -6.65 -1.06 -1.55
N SER A 273 -5.99 -0.64 -2.62
CA SER A 273 -5.64 0.76 -2.84
C SER A 273 -6.31 1.27 -4.11
N ASN A 274 -7.12 2.32 -3.99
CA ASN A 274 -7.93 2.82 -5.10
C ASN A 274 -7.28 3.99 -5.87
N LEU A 275 -6.23 4.61 -5.34
CA LEU A 275 -5.61 5.80 -5.96
C LEU A 275 -4.08 5.86 -5.73
N SER A 276 -3.49 4.80 -5.26
CA SER A 276 -2.05 4.73 -4.95
C SER A 276 -1.53 3.32 -5.16
N GLU A 277 -0.29 3.11 -4.83
CA GLU A 277 0.36 1.81 -4.73
C GLU A 277 -0.43 0.88 -3.80
N GLY A 278 -0.35 -0.41 -3.99
CA GLY A 278 -0.86 -1.39 -3.02
C GLY A 278 0.05 -1.48 -1.81
N VAL A 279 1.36 -1.54 -2.07
CA VAL A 279 2.40 -1.68 -1.05
C VAL A 279 3.56 -0.74 -1.36
N CYS A 280 4.06 -0.07 -0.33
CA CYS A 280 5.34 0.65 -0.36
C CYS A 280 6.27 0.13 0.73
N ILE A 281 7.51 -0.22 0.36
CA ILE A 281 8.57 -0.60 1.30
C ILE A 281 9.70 0.40 1.19
N GLU A 282 9.96 1.12 2.28
CA GLU A 282 11.07 2.07 2.35
C GLU A 282 12.23 1.53 3.16
N GLY A 283 13.42 1.50 2.54
CA GLY A 283 14.66 1.15 3.22
C GLY A 283 14.79 -0.32 3.62
N LYS A 284 15.54 -0.58 4.66
CA LYS A 284 15.86 -1.90 5.20
C LYS A 284 14.67 -2.46 6.00
N ASN A 285 13.57 -2.73 5.33
CA ASN A 285 12.33 -3.16 5.97
C ASN A 285 11.67 -4.27 5.16
N SER A 286 10.68 -4.93 5.76
CA SER A 286 10.03 -6.08 5.15
C SER A 286 8.51 -6.02 5.17
N ILE A 287 7.90 -6.62 4.13
CA ILE A 287 6.48 -6.97 4.12
C ILE A 287 6.35 -8.43 3.68
N THR A 288 5.59 -9.20 4.46
CA THR A 288 5.20 -10.55 4.13
C THR A 288 3.68 -10.64 4.03
N LEU A 289 3.17 -11.11 2.89
CA LEU A 289 1.74 -11.37 2.64
C LEU A 289 1.53 -12.87 2.50
N ILE A 290 0.60 -13.46 3.26
CA ILE A 290 0.28 -14.89 3.23
C ILE A 290 -1.21 -15.05 2.96
N ASP A 291 -1.58 -15.73 1.89
CA ASP A 291 -2.98 -15.95 1.48
C ASP A 291 -3.79 -14.64 1.45
N CYS A 292 -3.20 -13.56 0.93
CA CYS A 292 -3.83 -12.26 0.82
C CYS A 292 -4.35 -11.97 -0.59
N ASP A 293 -5.44 -11.20 -0.68
CA ASP A 293 -5.91 -10.62 -1.93
C ASP A 293 -5.55 -9.13 -1.99
N LEU A 294 -4.54 -8.77 -2.78
CA LEU A 294 -4.09 -7.40 -2.98
C LEU A 294 -4.55 -6.85 -4.33
N THR A 295 -5.21 -5.71 -4.31
CA THR A 295 -5.59 -4.96 -5.52
C THR A 295 -5.13 -3.51 -5.39
N ALA A 296 -4.42 -3.01 -6.41
CA ALA A 296 -4.06 -1.60 -6.49
C ALA A 296 -4.50 -0.96 -7.83
N ASN A 297 -4.80 0.34 -7.76
CA ASN A 297 -5.17 1.17 -8.89
C ASN A 297 -4.43 2.51 -8.79
N ASN A 298 -3.12 2.48 -8.98
CA ASN A 298 -2.27 3.66 -8.94
C ASN A 298 -2.39 4.42 -10.26
N THR A 299 -3.14 5.52 -10.27
CA THR A 299 -3.41 6.29 -11.50
C THR A 299 -2.78 7.67 -11.50
N LYS A 300 -2.04 8.02 -10.45
CA LYS A 300 -1.40 9.32 -10.33
C LYS A 300 -0.14 9.23 -9.48
N THR A 301 0.98 9.65 -10.06
CA THR A 301 2.26 9.73 -9.34
C THR A 301 2.19 10.68 -8.15
N ASN A 302 2.90 10.37 -7.08
CA ASN A 302 2.98 11.17 -5.87
C ASN A 302 4.44 11.44 -5.47
N GLY A 303 4.71 12.61 -4.90
CA GLY A 303 6.04 12.98 -4.44
C GLY A 303 7.08 12.97 -5.56
N ASN A 304 8.14 12.20 -5.41
CA ASN A 304 9.23 12.06 -6.38
C ASN A 304 9.02 10.94 -7.39
N ALA A 305 8.00 10.09 -7.22
CA ALA A 305 7.70 8.99 -8.12
C ALA A 305 7.42 9.51 -9.54
N THR A 306 8.01 8.88 -10.55
CA THR A 306 7.76 9.16 -11.97
C THR A 306 7.14 7.98 -12.70
N PHE A 307 6.91 6.87 -12.00
CA PHE A 307 6.21 5.68 -12.48
C PHE A 307 4.93 5.45 -11.69
N LEU A 308 4.03 4.69 -12.27
CA LEU A 308 2.88 4.08 -11.59
C LEU A 308 3.22 2.62 -11.34
N ASP A 309 2.91 2.14 -10.15
CA ASP A 309 3.22 0.77 -9.76
C ASP A 309 2.26 0.25 -8.69
N THR A 310 2.27 -1.06 -8.47
CA THR A 310 1.47 -1.73 -7.44
C THR A 310 2.30 -2.02 -6.19
N ILE A 311 3.53 -2.51 -6.37
CA ILE A 311 4.48 -2.75 -5.30
C ILE A 311 5.71 -1.88 -5.55
N MET A 312 5.88 -0.87 -4.71
CA MET A 312 7.02 0.03 -4.75
C MET A 312 8.04 -0.35 -3.67
N ILE A 313 9.28 -0.59 -4.08
CA ILE A 313 10.39 -0.90 -3.18
C ILE A 313 11.50 0.12 -3.41
N TYR A 314 11.78 0.95 -2.42
CA TYR A 314 12.64 2.11 -2.62
C TYR A 314 13.37 2.54 -1.36
N GLN A 315 14.35 3.40 -1.51
CA GLN A 315 14.96 4.17 -0.45
C GLN A 315 14.73 5.65 -0.69
N SER A 316 14.02 6.30 0.21
CA SER A 316 13.88 7.76 0.16
C SER A 316 15.17 8.46 0.62
N MET A 317 15.18 9.78 0.50
CA MET A 317 16.24 10.63 1.03
C MET A 317 15.81 11.33 2.33
N SER A 318 14.67 10.95 2.91
CA SER A 318 14.11 11.55 4.13
C SER A 318 14.91 11.19 5.38
N GLY A 319 15.49 9.99 5.41
CA GLY A 319 16.13 9.41 6.58
C GLY A 319 15.14 8.81 7.58
N ASP A 320 13.91 8.54 7.16
CA ASP A 320 12.87 7.91 7.99
C ASP A 320 13.08 6.41 8.12
N ALA A 321 13.76 5.81 7.15
CA ALA A 321 14.17 4.41 7.19
C ALA A 321 15.69 4.25 6.98
N ASP A 322 16.27 3.27 7.65
CA ASP A 322 17.68 2.90 7.46
C ASP A 322 17.87 2.30 6.07
N SER A 323 19.02 2.60 5.45
CA SER A 323 19.40 1.99 4.18
C SER A 323 19.83 0.54 4.38
N GLY A 324 19.44 -0.32 3.44
CA GLY A 324 19.81 -1.75 3.45
C GLY A 324 19.07 -2.53 2.40
N THR A 325 18.83 -3.81 2.67
CA THR A 325 18.03 -4.66 1.79
C THR A 325 16.57 -4.58 2.22
N SER A 326 15.73 -4.21 1.27
CA SER A 326 14.28 -4.26 1.39
C SER A 326 13.78 -5.65 1.00
N GLU A 327 12.76 -6.18 1.67
CA GLU A 327 12.24 -7.51 1.35
C GLU A 327 10.71 -7.49 1.20
N PHE A 328 10.24 -8.04 0.08
CA PHE A 328 8.82 -8.33 -0.16
C PHE A 328 8.65 -9.82 -0.37
N THR A 329 7.80 -10.44 0.42
CA THR A 329 7.44 -11.85 0.29
C THR A 329 5.94 -11.98 0.13
N MET A 330 5.50 -12.78 -0.84
CA MET A 330 4.09 -13.15 -0.99
C MET A 330 3.97 -14.64 -1.25
N GLU A 331 3.17 -15.31 -0.42
CA GLU A 331 2.89 -16.75 -0.46
C GLU A 331 1.38 -16.95 -0.60
N GLY A 332 0.96 -17.58 -1.70
CA GLY A 332 -0.46 -17.77 -2.00
C GLY A 332 -1.22 -16.49 -2.33
N GLY A 333 -2.54 -16.61 -2.45
CA GLY A 333 -3.44 -15.48 -2.69
C GLY A 333 -3.36 -14.85 -4.08
N SER A 334 -3.75 -13.58 -4.19
CA SER A 334 -3.78 -12.87 -5.47
C SER A 334 -3.22 -11.45 -5.41
N LEU A 335 -2.52 -11.05 -6.49
CA LEU A 335 -1.98 -9.71 -6.72
C LEU A 335 -2.56 -9.14 -8.01
N THR A 336 -3.40 -8.13 -7.91
CA THR A 336 -3.99 -7.45 -9.08
C THR A 336 -3.46 -6.02 -9.21
N SER A 337 -2.66 -5.77 -10.24
CA SER A 337 -2.34 -4.42 -10.73
C SER A 337 -3.40 -3.97 -11.72
N LYS A 338 -4.09 -2.86 -11.45
CA LYS A 338 -5.05 -2.28 -12.40
C LYS A 338 -4.39 -1.26 -13.33
N SER A 339 -3.26 -0.72 -12.95
CA SER A 339 -2.49 0.29 -13.70
C SER A 339 -1.03 0.29 -13.26
N GLY A 340 -0.14 0.57 -14.21
CA GLY A 340 1.30 0.65 -14.01
C GLY A 340 2.00 -0.70 -13.84
N HIS A 341 3.22 -0.63 -13.37
CA HIS A 341 4.08 -1.82 -13.18
C HIS A 341 3.58 -2.66 -11.99
N VAL A 342 3.72 -3.99 -12.07
CA VAL A 342 3.39 -4.82 -10.90
C VAL A 342 4.40 -4.57 -9.78
N PHE A 343 5.69 -4.58 -10.11
CA PHE A 343 6.79 -4.27 -9.19
C PHE A 343 7.67 -3.15 -9.74
N HIS A 344 8.06 -2.22 -8.87
CA HIS A 344 9.04 -1.19 -9.18
C HIS A 344 10.11 -1.12 -8.09
N VAL A 345 11.39 -1.22 -8.49
CA VAL A 345 12.54 -1.15 -7.59
C VAL A 345 13.44 0.02 -7.98
N THR A 346 13.64 0.95 -7.05
CA THR A 346 14.48 2.12 -7.27
C THR A 346 15.27 2.51 -6.01
N ASN A 347 16.50 2.94 -6.20
CA ASN A 347 17.39 3.50 -5.17
C ASN A 347 17.60 2.57 -3.95
N THR A 348 17.48 1.25 -4.10
CA THR A 348 17.63 0.27 -3.01
C THR A 348 18.19 -1.05 -3.52
N ASN A 349 18.48 -1.95 -2.57
CA ASN A 349 18.70 -3.37 -2.81
C ASN A 349 17.45 -4.12 -2.36
N ALA A 350 16.74 -4.74 -3.28
CA ALA A 350 15.47 -5.40 -3.03
C ALA A 350 15.54 -6.92 -3.23
N VAL A 351 14.84 -7.65 -2.38
CA VAL A 351 14.54 -9.09 -2.57
C VAL A 351 13.03 -9.25 -2.66
N ILE A 352 12.56 -9.89 -3.72
CA ILE A 352 11.15 -10.20 -3.98
C ILE A 352 11.05 -11.72 -4.01
N ASN A 353 10.26 -12.30 -3.12
CA ASN A 353 9.98 -13.74 -3.03
C ASN A 353 8.52 -13.98 -3.36
N LEU A 354 8.25 -14.84 -4.33
CA LEU A 354 6.89 -15.19 -4.77
C LEU A 354 6.74 -16.71 -4.80
N GLU A 355 5.70 -17.21 -4.14
CA GLU A 355 5.33 -18.61 -4.11
C GLU A 355 3.81 -18.77 -4.31
N ASP A 356 3.40 -19.46 -5.38
CA ASP A 356 1.99 -19.80 -5.71
C ASP A 356 1.03 -18.57 -5.69
N VAL A 357 1.50 -17.41 -6.16
CA VAL A 357 0.72 -16.16 -6.21
C VAL A 357 0.03 -16.01 -7.56
N THR A 358 -1.27 -15.81 -7.57
CA THR A 358 -2.02 -15.46 -8.79
C THR A 358 -1.81 -13.98 -9.13
N ILE A 359 -0.92 -13.68 -10.09
CA ILE A 359 -0.64 -12.29 -10.52
C ILE A 359 -1.51 -11.94 -11.73
N THR A 360 -2.23 -10.82 -11.64
CA THR A 360 -3.02 -10.25 -12.75
C THR A 360 -2.57 -8.81 -12.99
N ASN A 361 -1.93 -8.56 -14.13
CA ASN A 361 -1.66 -7.21 -14.61
C ASN A 361 -2.73 -6.81 -15.63
N LYS A 362 -3.41 -5.68 -15.40
CA LYS A 362 -4.45 -5.11 -16.29
C LYS A 362 -3.97 -3.88 -17.04
N ASP A 363 -2.73 -3.47 -16.81
CA ASP A 363 -2.10 -2.39 -17.55
C ASP A 363 -1.75 -2.85 -18.97
N ASP A 364 -1.99 -2.00 -19.98
CA ASP A 364 -1.78 -2.33 -21.39
C ASP A 364 -0.29 -2.57 -21.73
N ASP A 365 0.64 -1.94 -21.01
CA ASP A 365 2.08 -2.13 -21.19
C ASP A 365 2.58 -3.44 -20.60
N ASN A 366 1.80 -4.05 -19.72
CA ASN A 366 2.04 -5.36 -19.11
C ASN A 366 3.47 -5.52 -18.55
N ILE A 367 3.93 -4.54 -17.77
CA ILE A 367 5.25 -4.60 -17.13
C ILE A 367 5.14 -5.30 -15.79
N LEU A 368 5.83 -6.46 -15.66
CA LEU A 368 5.90 -7.23 -14.42
C LEU A 368 6.84 -6.57 -13.41
N LEU A 369 8.04 -6.18 -13.85
CA LEU A 369 9.06 -5.61 -12.97
C LEU A 369 9.86 -4.55 -13.71
N SER A 370 10.08 -3.41 -13.07
CA SER A 370 11.09 -2.45 -13.49
C SER A 370 12.13 -2.22 -12.39
N VAL A 371 13.40 -2.16 -12.80
CA VAL A 371 14.54 -1.88 -11.92
C VAL A 371 15.34 -0.75 -12.56
N CYS A 372 15.17 0.47 -12.08
CA CYS A 372 15.76 1.65 -12.73
C CYS A 372 15.79 2.86 -11.79
N ASP A 373 16.47 3.91 -12.25
CA ASP A 373 16.40 5.21 -11.60
C ASP A 373 14.98 5.79 -11.67
N ASP A 374 14.58 6.41 -10.58
CA ASP A 374 13.37 7.21 -10.48
C ASP A 374 13.68 8.56 -9.82
N GLY A 375 12.74 9.16 -9.09
CA GLY A 375 12.92 10.46 -8.43
C GLY A 375 13.86 10.46 -7.22
N TRP A 376 14.45 9.32 -6.87
CA TRP A 376 15.37 9.16 -5.75
C TRP A 376 16.78 8.84 -6.22
N SER A 377 17.77 9.16 -5.38
CA SER A 377 19.18 8.94 -5.68
C SER A 377 20.01 8.75 -4.41
N GLY A 378 21.14 8.11 -4.54
CA GLY A 378 22.13 7.90 -3.46
C GLY A 378 22.47 6.44 -3.21
N ALA A 379 21.67 5.50 -3.72
CA ALA A 379 21.97 4.07 -3.69
C ALA A 379 21.87 3.46 -5.09
N SER A 380 22.08 2.16 -5.19
CA SER A 380 21.99 1.41 -6.45
C SER A 380 20.61 0.82 -6.62
N ASN A 381 20.22 0.58 -7.87
CA ASN A 381 18.99 -0.13 -8.21
C ASN A 381 19.33 -1.62 -8.39
N ILE A 382 19.12 -2.43 -7.37
CA ILE A 382 19.45 -3.85 -7.36
C ILE A 382 18.21 -4.63 -6.95
N ALA A 383 17.84 -5.65 -7.72
CA ALA A 383 16.75 -6.54 -7.39
C ALA A 383 17.15 -8.00 -7.49
N THR A 384 16.62 -8.81 -6.60
CA THR A 384 16.56 -10.27 -6.71
C THR A 384 15.09 -10.66 -6.73
N LEU A 385 14.64 -11.34 -7.79
CA LEU A 385 13.32 -11.92 -7.89
C LEU A 385 13.45 -13.44 -7.84
N ASN A 386 12.93 -14.03 -6.78
CA ASN A 386 12.83 -15.46 -6.58
C ASN A 386 11.38 -15.88 -6.84
N ALA A 387 11.18 -16.85 -7.70
CA ALA A 387 9.90 -17.43 -8.05
C ALA A 387 9.95 -18.95 -7.79
N GLU A 388 9.10 -19.43 -6.90
CA GLU A 388 8.96 -20.82 -6.53
C GLU A 388 7.52 -21.26 -6.75
N GLU A 389 7.30 -22.36 -7.49
CA GLU A 389 5.95 -22.82 -7.91
C GLU A 389 5.10 -21.69 -8.55
N GLN A 390 5.77 -20.73 -9.26
CA GLN A 390 5.19 -19.45 -9.63
C GLN A 390 5.06 -19.27 -11.14
N GLU A 391 3.90 -18.79 -11.61
CA GLU A 391 3.71 -18.31 -12.97
C GLU A 391 3.94 -16.80 -13.05
N LEU A 392 4.91 -16.38 -13.87
CA LEU A 392 5.22 -14.98 -14.13
C LEU A 392 4.86 -14.61 -15.57
N SER A 393 4.22 -13.45 -15.77
CA SER A 393 3.88 -12.95 -17.09
C SER A 393 4.13 -11.45 -17.21
N GLY A 394 4.66 -11.02 -18.37
CA GLY A 394 4.89 -9.61 -18.69
C GLY A 394 6.35 -9.26 -18.94
N ALA A 395 6.61 -7.98 -19.19
CA ALA A 395 7.96 -7.48 -19.43
C ALA A 395 8.72 -7.30 -18.11
N ILE A 396 10.01 -7.64 -18.13
CA ILE A 396 10.97 -7.25 -17.08
C ILE A 396 11.92 -6.23 -17.69
N LEU A 397 11.97 -5.03 -17.12
CA LEU A 397 12.76 -3.91 -17.61
C LEU A 397 13.85 -3.56 -16.60
N VAL A 398 15.11 -3.68 -17.02
CA VAL A 398 16.28 -3.39 -16.18
C VAL A 398 17.10 -2.29 -16.83
N GLY A 399 17.09 -1.10 -16.24
CA GLY A 399 17.75 0.07 -16.78
C GLY A 399 19.28 0.01 -16.71
N GLU A 400 19.93 0.85 -17.48
CA GLU A 400 21.40 1.00 -17.44
C GLU A 400 21.88 1.30 -16.02
N GLY A 401 22.95 0.62 -15.56
CA GLY A 401 23.48 0.75 -14.22
C GLY A 401 22.74 -0.03 -13.14
N SER A 402 21.55 -0.59 -13.47
CA SER A 402 20.77 -1.44 -12.55
C SER A 402 21.15 -2.91 -12.67
N THR A 403 20.79 -3.69 -11.66
CA THR A 403 21.09 -5.13 -11.62
C THR A 403 19.85 -5.92 -11.23
N LEU A 404 19.58 -7.01 -11.95
CA LEU A 404 18.57 -8.01 -11.63
C LEU A 404 19.19 -9.41 -11.53
N THR A 405 18.85 -10.15 -10.49
CA THR A 405 18.99 -11.59 -10.41
C THR A 405 17.59 -12.20 -10.42
N LEU A 406 17.28 -13.02 -11.45
CA LEU A 406 16.01 -13.73 -11.59
C LEU A 406 16.25 -15.22 -11.39
N ASN A 407 15.60 -15.79 -10.40
CA ASN A 407 15.66 -17.23 -10.10
C ASN A 407 14.27 -17.84 -10.23
N LEU A 408 14.15 -18.88 -11.05
CA LEU A 408 12.92 -19.67 -11.17
C LEU A 408 13.21 -21.12 -10.72
N SER A 409 12.43 -21.62 -9.79
CA SER A 409 12.53 -22.95 -9.23
C SER A 409 11.16 -23.63 -9.09
N ASP A 410 11.19 -24.92 -8.87
CA ASP A 410 10.02 -25.74 -8.50
C ASP A 410 8.83 -25.58 -9.46
N ASN A 411 9.07 -25.85 -10.75
CA ASN A 411 8.11 -25.75 -11.86
C ASN A 411 7.63 -24.33 -12.18
N SER A 412 8.36 -23.32 -11.79
CA SER A 412 8.02 -21.94 -12.15
C SER A 412 8.12 -21.69 -13.65
N SER A 413 7.29 -20.78 -14.15
CA SER A 413 7.30 -20.36 -15.54
C SER A 413 7.37 -18.84 -15.67
N PHE A 414 8.10 -18.39 -16.69
CA PHE A 414 8.09 -16.99 -17.09
C PHE A 414 7.66 -16.89 -18.56
N GLU A 415 6.57 -16.15 -18.83
CA GLU A 415 6.14 -15.77 -20.16
C GLU A 415 6.34 -14.28 -20.36
N GLY A 416 7.45 -13.89 -21.00
CA GLY A 416 7.83 -12.49 -21.07
C GLY A 416 9.12 -12.24 -21.83
N TYR A 417 9.53 -10.98 -21.82
CA TYR A 417 10.84 -10.58 -22.35
C TYR A 417 11.59 -9.74 -21.31
N ILE A 418 12.91 -9.68 -21.45
CA ILE A 418 13.79 -8.85 -20.63
C ILE A 418 14.47 -7.81 -21.53
N GLY A 419 14.26 -6.53 -21.19
CA GLY A 419 14.77 -5.39 -21.95
C GLY A 419 15.29 -4.26 -21.05
N GLY A 420 15.74 -3.16 -21.67
CA GLY A 420 16.29 -2.00 -20.95
C GLY A 420 15.74 -0.65 -21.39
N THR A 421 14.81 -0.64 -22.35
CA THR A 421 14.14 0.62 -22.73
C THR A 421 13.02 0.91 -21.75
N ILE A 422 13.17 1.99 -20.99
CA ILE A 422 12.26 2.38 -19.91
C ILE A 422 11.84 3.83 -20.13
N ILE A 423 10.54 4.05 -20.14
CA ILE A 423 9.92 5.37 -20.33
C ILE A 423 9.01 5.60 -19.12
N ASN A 424 9.13 6.76 -18.49
CA ASN A 424 8.28 7.10 -17.35
C ASN A 424 6.95 7.74 -17.77
N GLU A 425 6.06 8.01 -16.83
CA GLU A 425 4.72 8.59 -17.04
C GLU A 425 4.72 9.92 -17.80
N SER A 426 5.80 10.68 -17.72
CA SER A 426 5.94 11.94 -18.49
C SER A 426 6.39 11.73 -19.92
N GLY A 427 6.63 10.49 -20.37
CA GLY A 427 7.19 10.16 -21.68
C GLY A 427 8.70 10.35 -21.79
N LYS A 428 9.41 10.56 -20.67
CA LYS A 428 10.86 10.68 -20.65
C LYS A 428 11.51 9.29 -20.69
N ILE A 429 12.47 9.10 -21.59
CA ILE A 429 13.33 7.91 -21.58
C ILE A 429 14.25 7.99 -20.37
N VAL A 430 14.08 7.04 -19.44
CA VAL A 430 14.91 6.87 -18.25
C VAL A 430 16.12 6.00 -18.57
N SER A 431 15.92 4.97 -19.40
CA SER A 431 16.99 4.11 -19.89
C SER A 431 16.69 3.67 -21.33
N ASP A 432 17.72 3.47 -22.15
CA ASP A 432 17.63 2.93 -23.51
C ASP A 432 18.48 1.66 -23.72
N SER A 433 19.13 1.19 -22.65
CA SER A 433 19.97 -0.01 -22.67
C SER A 433 19.71 -0.89 -21.44
N VAL A 434 19.88 -2.20 -21.62
CA VAL A 434 19.70 -3.17 -20.54
C VAL A 434 20.88 -3.13 -19.56
N GLY A 435 20.57 -3.15 -18.27
CA GLY A 435 21.53 -3.28 -17.18
C GLY A 435 22.14 -4.67 -17.05
N THR A 436 22.58 -5.01 -15.86
CA THR A 436 23.11 -6.35 -15.57
C THR A 436 21.97 -7.29 -15.20
N VAL A 437 21.79 -8.38 -15.96
CA VAL A 437 20.73 -9.35 -15.71
C VAL A 437 21.30 -10.76 -15.63
N ASN A 438 21.08 -11.43 -14.52
CA ASN A 438 21.49 -12.81 -14.29
C ASN A 438 20.24 -13.67 -14.11
N VAL A 439 20.06 -14.67 -14.97
CA VAL A 439 18.89 -15.57 -14.93
C VAL A 439 19.33 -16.99 -14.60
N THR A 440 18.65 -17.60 -13.64
CA THR A 440 18.80 -19.02 -13.30
C THR A 440 17.46 -19.71 -13.41
N LEU A 441 17.41 -20.81 -14.16
CA LEU A 441 16.30 -21.75 -14.19
C LEU A 441 16.76 -23.09 -13.60
N ASP A 442 16.03 -23.63 -12.66
CA ASP A 442 16.21 -25.01 -12.24
C ASP A 442 15.77 -25.98 -13.34
N SER A 443 15.90 -27.29 -13.13
CA SER A 443 15.59 -28.28 -14.18
C SER A 443 14.10 -28.40 -14.52
N SER A 444 13.21 -27.88 -13.69
CA SER A 444 11.75 -27.98 -13.84
C SER A 444 11.11 -26.71 -14.42
N SER A 445 11.81 -25.58 -14.35
CA SER A 445 11.29 -24.27 -14.74
C SER A 445 11.50 -23.94 -16.22
N THR A 446 10.69 -23.03 -16.75
CA THR A 446 10.71 -22.67 -18.18
C THR A 446 10.58 -21.17 -18.40
N TRP A 447 11.10 -20.69 -19.55
CA TRP A 447 10.94 -19.32 -20.02
C TRP A 447 10.44 -19.28 -21.45
N THR A 448 9.22 -18.78 -21.67
CA THR A 448 8.65 -18.53 -22.99
C THR A 448 8.88 -17.07 -23.39
N LEU A 449 9.58 -16.83 -24.49
CA LEU A 449 9.87 -15.48 -24.97
C LEU A 449 8.64 -14.86 -25.63
N THR A 450 8.36 -13.60 -25.26
CA THR A 450 7.35 -12.75 -25.93
C THR A 450 7.99 -11.58 -26.69
N GLY A 451 9.32 -11.45 -26.62
CA GLY A 451 10.16 -10.48 -27.32
C GLY A 451 11.62 -10.89 -27.26
N ASP A 452 12.45 -10.28 -28.10
CA ASP A 452 13.90 -10.45 -28.00
C ASP A 452 14.36 -10.02 -26.61
N SER A 453 15.15 -10.88 -25.97
CA SER A 453 15.54 -10.72 -24.57
C SER A 453 17.06 -10.66 -24.40
N TYR A 454 17.52 -9.84 -23.48
CA TYR A 454 18.94 -9.55 -23.31
C TYR A 454 19.32 -9.78 -21.85
N VAL A 455 20.28 -10.70 -21.62
CA VAL A 455 20.80 -11.00 -20.29
C VAL A 455 22.32 -11.05 -20.27
N THR A 456 22.91 -10.77 -19.13
CA THR A 456 24.37 -10.85 -18.90
C THR A 456 24.80 -12.30 -18.77
N SER A 457 24.03 -13.10 -18.01
CA SER A 457 24.28 -14.53 -17.84
C SER A 457 22.98 -15.33 -17.78
N PHE A 458 23.06 -16.57 -18.27
CA PHE A 458 21.97 -17.54 -18.20
C PHE A 458 22.51 -18.87 -17.66
N ASN A 459 21.95 -19.33 -16.57
CA ASN A 459 22.27 -20.62 -15.94
C ASN A 459 21.02 -21.51 -16.01
N GLY A 460 20.99 -22.42 -16.97
CA GLY A 460 19.89 -23.33 -17.27
C GLY A 460 20.18 -24.09 -18.55
N ASN A 461 19.27 -24.96 -18.94
CA ASN A 461 19.38 -25.65 -20.20
C ASN A 461 18.70 -24.83 -21.31
N ALA A 462 19.35 -24.62 -22.45
CA ALA A 462 18.77 -23.88 -23.57
C ALA A 462 17.38 -24.41 -24.00
N SER A 463 17.12 -25.71 -23.84
CA SER A 463 15.81 -26.33 -24.13
C SER A 463 14.69 -25.95 -23.16
N GLN A 464 14.99 -25.25 -22.07
CA GLN A 464 13.99 -24.68 -21.14
C GLN A 464 13.48 -23.33 -21.64
N VAL A 465 14.19 -22.69 -22.60
CA VAL A 465 13.79 -21.46 -23.25
C VAL A 465 12.98 -21.82 -24.51
N ILE A 466 11.72 -21.39 -24.53
CA ILE A 466 10.80 -21.55 -25.66
C ILE A 466 10.86 -20.23 -26.45
N SER A 467 11.45 -20.30 -27.64
CA SER A 467 11.79 -19.10 -28.43
C SER A 467 10.57 -18.34 -28.95
N ASN A 468 9.50 -19.06 -29.30
CA ASN A 468 8.27 -18.45 -29.85
C ASN A 468 8.52 -17.43 -30.99
N GLY A 469 9.66 -17.63 -31.73
CA GLY A 469 10.08 -16.76 -32.82
C GLY A 469 11.00 -15.60 -32.43
N TYR A 470 11.33 -15.46 -31.16
CA TYR A 470 12.25 -14.45 -30.60
C TYR A 470 13.59 -15.08 -30.21
N THR A 471 14.53 -14.22 -29.84
CA THR A 471 15.89 -14.63 -29.51
C THR A 471 16.27 -14.19 -28.10
N LEU A 472 16.85 -15.14 -27.33
CA LEU A 472 17.55 -14.80 -26.08
C LEU A 472 19.02 -14.54 -26.39
N TYR A 473 19.48 -13.32 -26.10
CA TYR A 473 20.88 -12.93 -26.21
C TYR A 473 21.54 -13.00 -24.83
N VAL A 474 22.57 -13.84 -24.72
CA VAL A 474 23.38 -13.97 -23.50
C VAL A 474 24.73 -13.30 -23.75
N ASN A 475 25.03 -12.23 -23.03
CA ASN A 475 26.20 -11.40 -23.25
C ASN A 475 26.42 -11.04 -24.74
N GLY A 476 25.32 -10.61 -25.39
CA GLY A 476 25.30 -10.20 -26.80
C GLY A 476 25.36 -11.34 -27.82
N THR A 477 25.36 -12.60 -27.38
CA THR A 477 25.40 -13.77 -28.26
C THR A 477 24.06 -14.53 -28.20
N ALA A 478 23.46 -14.81 -29.36
CA ALA A 478 22.21 -15.56 -29.42
C ALA A 478 22.38 -16.97 -28.81
N LEU A 479 21.51 -17.32 -27.88
CA LEU A 479 21.48 -18.66 -27.27
C LEU A 479 20.99 -19.67 -28.31
N SER A 480 21.79 -20.71 -28.56
CA SER A 480 21.42 -21.78 -29.48
C SER A 480 20.84 -23.00 -28.73
N GLY A 481 19.91 -23.73 -29.36
CA GLY A 481 19.30 -24.93 -28.80
C GLY A 481 18.03 -24.65 -27.99
N THR A 482 17.45 -23.49 -28.13
CA THR A 482 16.09 -23.14 -27.66
C THR A 482 15.03 -23.95 -28.42
N LYS A 483 13.84 -24.14 -27.81
CA LYS A 483 12.70 -24.85 -28.44
C LYS A 483 11.88 -23.91 -29.32
#